data_295986cdd51d3f67d53b577f7c571b4f
#
_entry.id   295986cdd51d3f67d53b577f7c571b4f
#
_cell.length_a   1.000
_cell.length_b   1.000
_cell.length_c   1.000
_cell.angle_alpha   90.00
_cell.angle_beta   90.00
_cell.angle_gamma   90.00
#
_symmetry.space_group_name_H-M   'P 1'
#
loop_
_entity.id
_entity.type
_entity.pdbx_description
1 polymer ?
#
loop_
_entity_poly.entity_id
_entity_poly.type
_entity_poly.pdbx_seq_one_letter_code
_entity_poly.pdbx_strand_id
1 'polypeptide(L)'
;MEEEVSGVELSVEAPPLPSSATWKETWDNVVFPAFFGAGVGAVWQVAVQPRLTYEIPNPVQAALLLMLLLSPLFHRWLTDHDPARWKEYLAGASVLSTFFLAVWMTGYGALICGGYVAIVVWIWVSTSWWRFHLPPFRSALWHTLGVNVGALGGSLLAFNLFG
;
A
#
# COMPACT_ATOMS: atom_id res chain seq x y z
N MET A 1 -23.36 -20.69 57.14
CA MET A 1 -23.98 -20.64 55.81
C MET A 1 -22.99 -19.86 54.95
N GLU A 2 -22.00 -20.61 54.44
CA GLU A 2 -20.95 -20.07 53.59
C GLU A 2 -21.44 -20.19 52.16
N GLU A 3 -21.59 -19.05 51.47
CA GLU A 3 -21.95 -18.96 50.07
C GLU A 3 -20.70 -19.20 49.24
N GLU A 4 -20.61 -20.39 48.68
CA GLU A 4 -19.57 -20.81 47.73
C GLU A 4 -19.76 -20.05 46.42
N VAL A 5 -19.01 -18.95 46.27
CA VAL A 5 -18.95 -18.20 45.01
C VAL A 5 -18.14 -19.05 44.00
N SER A 6 -18.87 -19.85 43.22
CA SER A 6 -18.31 -20.56 42.07
C SER A 6 -17.78 -19.56 41.10
N GLY A 7 -16.46 -19.36 41.08
CA GLY A 7 -15.74 -18.59 40.08
C GLY A 7 -15.79 -19.28 38.77
N VAL A 8 -16.70 -18.89 37.87
CA VAL A 8 -16.64 -19.25 36.46
C VAL A 8 -15.46 -18.51 35.86
N GLU A 9 -14.29 -19.14 35.85
CA GLU A 9 -13.19 -18.70 35.00
C GLU A 9 -13.65 -18.84 33.53
N LEU A 10 -14.13 -17.73 32.96
CA LEU A 10 -14.25 -17.59 31.52
C LEU A 10 -12.83 -17.57 30.95
N SER A 11 -12.29 -18.76 30.64
CA SER A 11 -11.11 -18.87 29.79
C SER A 11 -11.51 -18.35 28.41
N VAL A 12 -11.29 -17.05 28.20
CA VAL A 12 -11.35 -16.46 26.85
C VAL A 12 -10.18 -17.05 26.08
N GLU A 13 -10.42 -18.20 25.45
CA GLU A 13 -9.47 -18.82 24.55
C GLU A 13 -9.22 -17.81 23.42
N ALA A 14 -8.02 -17.23 23.40
CA ALA A 14 -7.63 -16.30 22.35
C ALA A 14 -7.77 -17.01 21.01
N PRO A 15 -8.42 -16.40 20.00
CA PRO A 15 -8.59 -17.03 18.71
C PRO A 15 -7.22 -17.45 18.18
N PRO A 16 -7.10 -18.67 17.61
CA PRO A 16 -5.83 -19.17 17.11
C PRO A 16 -5.29 -18.18 16.07
N LEU A 17 -4.04 -17.77 16.24
CA LEU A 17 -3.36 -16.92 15.26
C LEU A 17 -3.35 -17.63 13.91
N PRO A 18 -3.70 -16.95 12.81
CA PRO A 18 -3.66 -17.56 11.48
C PRO A 18 -2.23 -18.08 11.22
N SER A 19 -2.12 -19.36 10.94
CA SER A 19 -0.83 -20.05 10.83
C SER A 19 -0.03 -19.69 9.57
N SER A 20 -0.69 -19.16 8.55
CA SER A 20 -0.07 -18.71 7.29
C SER A 20 -0.97 -17.74 6.54
N ALA A 21 -0.37 -16.80 5.79
CA ALA A 21 -1.11 -15.98 4.84
C ALA A 21 -1.63 -16.86 3.69
N THR A 22 -2.88 -16.66 3.30
CA THR A 22 -3.43 -17.28 2.10
C THR A 22 -2.84 -16.62 0.85
N TRP A 23 -2.83 -17.36 -0.28
CA TRP A 23 -2.40 -16.77 -1.56
C TRP A 23 -3.25 -15.54 -1.95
N LYS A 24 -4.56 -15.58 -1.65
CA LYS A 24 -5.46 -14.44 -1.90
C LYS A 24 -5.02 -13.21 -1.12
N GLU A 25 -4.73 -13.38 0.17
CA GLU A 25 -4.27 -12.25 1.01
C GLU A 25 -2.94 -11.68 0.53
N THR A 26 -1.99 -12.54 0.15
CA THR A 26 -0.71 -12.12 -0.43
C THR A 26 -0.94 -11.34 -1.73
N TRP A 27 -1.83 -11.83 -2.59
CA TRP A 27 -2.18 -11.16 -3.83
C TRP A 27 -2.79 -9.79 -3.56
N ASP A 28 -3.84 -9.73 -2.76
CA ASP A 28 -4.61 -8.52 -2.51
C ASP A 28 -3.75 -7.43 -1.83
N ASN A 29 -2.91 -7.82 -0.88
CA ASN A 29 -2.19 -6.85 -0.07
C ASN A 29 -0.77 -6.52 -0.56
N VAL A 30 -0.13 -7.39 -1.31
CA VAL A 30 1.27 -7.22 -1.70
C VAL A 30 1.42 -7.13 -3.21
N VAL A 31 0.93 -8.15 -3.92
CA VAL A 31 1.21 -8.31 -5.34
C VAL A 31 0.43 -7.30 -6.17
N PHE A 32 -0.89 -7.23 -5.99
CA PHE A 32 -1.74 -6.36 -6.79
C PHE A 32 -1.37 -4.87 -6.68
N PRO A 33 -1.18 -4.28 -5.49
CA PRO A 33 -0.77 -2.87 -5.39
C PRO A 33 0.55 -2.58 -6.10
N ALA A 34 1.53 -3.49 -6.00
CA ALA A 34 2.80 -3.34 -6.69
C ALA A 34 2.66 -3.46 -8.22
N PHE A 35 1.89 -4.42 -8.71
CA PHE A 35 1.60 -4.55 -10.14
C PHE A 35 0.82 -3.37 -10.70
N PHE A 36 -0.18 -2.89 -9.98
CA PHE A 36 -0.91 -1.68 -10.35
C PHE A 36 0.04 -0.49 -10.48
N GLY A 37 0.88 -0.25 -9.47
CA GLY A 37 1.90 0.79 -9.50
C GLY A 37 2.84 0.62 -10.69
N ALA A 38 3.36 -0.59 -10.91
CA ALA A 38 4.28 -0.88 -12.02
C ALA A 38 3.65 -0.62 -13.39
N GLY A 39 2.41 -1.04 -13.58
CA GLY A 39 1.67 -0.78 -14.82
C GLY A 39 1.47 0.71 -15.09
N VAL A 40 1.01 1.46 -14.06
CA VAL A 40 0.82 2.91 -14.19
C VAL A 40 2.16 3.59 -14.42
N GLY A 41 3.20 3.24 -13.65
CA GLY A 41 4.53 3.82 -13.78
C GLY A 41 5.13 3.60 -15.18
N ALA A 42 5.04 2.39 -15.71
CA ALA A 42 5.52 2.05 -17.04
C ALA A 42 4.77 2.80 -18.15
N VAL A 43 3.44 2.77 -18.10
CA VAL A 43 2.60 3.47 -19.10
C VAL A 43 2.86 4.98 -19.05
N TRP A 44 2.93 5.56 -17.85
CA TRP A 44 3.23 6.97 -17.71
C TRP A 44 4.59 7.34 -18.30
N GLN A 45 5.62 6.55 -17.99
CA GLN A 45 6.98 6.78 -18.46
C GLN A 45 7.08 6.77 -20.00
N VAL A 46 6.42 5.83 -20.65
CA VAL A 46 6.53 5.65 -22.13
C VAL A 46 5.52 6.52 -22.88
N ALA A 47 4.29 6.60 -22.40
CA ALA A 47 3.21 7.19 -23.17
C ALA A 47 2.91 8.65 -22.79
N VAL A 48 3.12 9.05 -21.56
CA VAL A 48 2.70 10.37 -21.05
C VAL A 48 3.89 11.30 -20.87
N GLN A 49 4.93 10.84 -20.15
CA GLN A 49 6.09 11.66 -19.80
C GLN A 49 6.74 12.35 -21.01
N PRO A 50 6.96 11.71 -22.17
CA PRO A 50 7.57 12.35 -23.32
C PRO A 50 6.72 13.47 -23.95
N ARG A 51 5.44 13.53 -23.60
CA ARG A 51 4.50 14.55 -24.10
C ARG A 51 4.33 15.73 -23.17
N LEU A 52 4.87 15.62 -21.95
CA LEU A 52 4.78 16.69 -20.96
C LEU A 52 5.93 17.68 -21.15
N THR A 53 5.62 18.97 -21.08
CA THR A 53 6.61 20.05 -21.07
C THR A 53 7.34 20.11 -19.73
N TYR A 54 6.74 19.59 -18.69
CA TYR A 54 7.27 19.57 -17.33
C TYR A 54 7.39 18.14 -16.83
N GLU A 55 8.35 17.88 -15.93
CA GLU A 55 8.57 16.57 -15.33
C GLU A 55 7.52 16.21 -14.25
N ILE A 56 6.57 17.09 -13.98
CA ILE A 56 5.52 16.90 -12.97
C ILE A 56 4.15 16.80 -13.67
N PRO A 57 3.32 15.80 -13.30
CA PRO A 57 3.61 14.70 -12.37
C PRO A 57 4.52 13.65 -13.00
N ASN A 58 5.49 13.18 -12.22
CA ASN A 58 6.32 12.04 -12.61
C ASN A 58 5.53 10.71 -12.49
N PRO A 59 6.05 9.57 -12.99
CA PRO A 59 5.32 8.30 -12.98
C PRO A 59 4.84 7.85 -11.60
N VAL A 60 5.63 8.10 -10.55
CA VAL A 60 5.26 7.73 -9.18
C VAL A 60 4.15 8.63 -8.63
N GLN A 61 4.27 9.93 -8.86
CA GLN A 61 3.23 10.89 -8.48
C GLN A 61 1.91 10.56 -9.16
N ALA A 62 1.94 10.22 -10.45
CA ALA A 62 0.75 9.83 -11.20
C ALA A 62 0.09 8.57 -10.61
N ALA A 63 0.89 7.55 -10.26
CA ALA A 63 0.38 6.32 -9.67
C ALA A 63 -0.26 6.57 -8.28
N LEU A 64 0.38 7.39 -7.44
CA LEU A 64 -0.16 7.75 -6.13
C LEU A 64 -1.46 8.56 -6.24
N LEU A 65 -1.52 9.53 -7.15
CA LEU A 65 -2.73 10.32 -7.41
C LEU A 65 -3.87 9.44 -7.93
N LEU A 66 -3.56 8.51 -8.83
CA LEU A 66 -4.55 7.57 -9.35
C LEU A 66 -5.04 6.61 -8.25
N MET A 67 -4.16 6.12 -7.38
CA MET A 67 -4.54 5.33 -6.23
C MET A 67 -5.48 6.09 -5.28
N LEU A 68 -5.20 7.38 -5.00
CA LEU A 68 -6.08 8.21 -4.18
C LEU A 68 -7.47 8.35 -4.81
N LEU A 69 -7.53 8.57 -6.11
CA LEU A 69 -8.80 8.67 -6.86
C LEU A 69 -9.58 7.34 -6.81
N LEU A 70 -8.87 6.21 -6.93
CA LEU A 70 -9.45 4.87 -6.94
C LEU A 70 -9.55 4.25 -5.54
N SER A 71 -9.26 4.98 -4.48
CA SER A 71 -9.24 4.45 -3.11
C SER A 71 -10.54 3.75 -2.67
N PRO A 72 -11.77 4.18 -3.07
CA PRO A 72 -12.99 3.43 -2.74
C PRO A 72 -13.03 2.05 -3.40
N LEU A 73 -12.48 1.93 -4.62
CA LEU A 73 -12.38 0.66 -5.34
C LEU A 73 -11.32 -0.25 -4.72
N PHE A 74 -10.15 0.29 -4.40
CA PHE A 74 -9.09 -0.43 -3.70
C PHE A 74 -9.59 -0.98 -2.36
N HIS A 75 -10.27 -0.14 -1.56
CA HIS A 75 -10.87 -0.59 -0.31
C HIS A 75 -11.85 -1.74 -0.53
N ARG A 76 -12.75 -1.62 -1.50
CA ARG A 76 -13.78 -2.63 -1.76
C ARG A 76 -13.22 -3.96 -2.28
N TRP A 77 -12.13 -3.92 -3.07
CA TRP A 77 -11.60 -5.10 -3.76
C TRP A 77 -10.50 -5.80 -2.99
N LEU A 78 -9.68 -5.05 -2.24
CA LEU A 78 -8.47 -5.55 -1.60
C LEU A 78 -8.62 -5.75 -0.09
N THR A 79 -9.72 -5.29 0.49
CA THR A 79 -9.96 -5.47 1.92
C THR A 79 -11.29 -6.17 2.15
N ASP A 80 -11.32 -7.07 3.16
CA ASP A 80 -12.55 -7.73 3.59
C ASP A 80 -13.32 -6.89 4.63
N HIS A 81 -13.09 -5.57 4.64
CA HIS A 81 -13.73 -4.65 5.57
C HIS A 81 -15.06 -4.12 5.05
N ASP A 82 -15.89 -3.63 5.99
CA ASP A 82 -17.15 -2.96 5.66
C ASP A 82 -16.90 -1.84 4.63
N PRO A 83 -17.58 -1.88 3.47
CA PRO A 83 -17.46 -0.85 2.44
C PRO A 83 -17.74 0.58 2.94
N ALA A 84 -18.52 0.74 4.02
CA ALA A 84 -18.78 2.05 4.61
C ALA A 84 -17.51 2.71 5.21
N ARG A 85 -16.50 1.92 5.52
CA ARG A 85 -15.23 2.40 6.12
C ARG A 85 -14.19 2.88 5.09
N TRP A 86 -14.56 3.04 3.83
CA TRP A 86 -13.65 3.51 2.79
C TRP A 86 -12.96 4.86 3.08
N LYS A 87 -13.60 5.71 3.91
CA LYS A 87 -13.03 6.99 4.34
C LYS A 87 -11.79 6.81 5.23
N GLU A 88 -11.76 5.77 6.06
CA GLU A 88 -10.57 5.43 6.85
C GLU A 88 -9.42 4.98 5.95
N TYR A 89 -9.76 4.18 4.93
CA TYR A 89 -8.81 3.76 3.92
C TYR A 89 -8.24 4.97 3.14
N LEU A 90 -9.11 5.87 2.68
CA LEU A 90 -8.71 7.09 2.00
C LEU A 90 -7.80 7.96 2.89
N ALA A 91 -8.11 8.08 4.19
CA ALA A 91 -7.26 8.84 5.12
C ALA A 91 -5.84 8.23 5.21
N GLY A 92 -5.72 6.91 5.34
CA GLY A 92 -4.43 6.23 5.35
C GLY A 92 -3.66 6.43 4.06
N ALA A 93 -4.32 6.22 2.91
CA ALA A 93 -3.72 6.45 1.60
C ALA A 93 -3.25 7.90 1.43
N SER A 94 -4.06 8.88 1.88
CA SER A 94 -3.74 10.30 1.78
C SER A 94 -2.52 10.70 2.60
N VAL A 95 -2.41 10.21 3.84
CA VAL A 95 -1.27 10.51 4.72
C VAL A 95 0.04 10.08 4.08
N LEU A 96 0.12 8.83 3.63
CA LEU A 96 1.36 8.31 3.06
C LEU A 96 1.63 8.84 1.65
N SER A 97 0.59 9.02 0.83
CA SER A 97 0.75 9.66 -0.49
C SER A 97 1.25 11.08 -0.37
N THR A 98 0.73 11.87 0.57
CA THR A 98 1.20 13.24 0.80
C THR A 98 2.68 13.25 1.20
N PHE A 99 3.08 12.34 2.08
CA PHE A 99 4.49 12.20 2.44
C PHE A 99 5.36 11.88 1.22
N PHE A 100 5.01 10.88 0.42
CA PHE A 100 5.77 10.55 -0.78
C PHE A 100 5.75 11.65 -1.84
N LEU A 101 4.61 12.28 -2.08
CA LEU A 101 4.53 13.42 -2.99
C LEU A 101 5.48 14.54 -2.57
N ALA A 102 5.55 14.85 -1.28
CA ALA A 102 6.49 15.84 -0.75
C ALA A 102 7.95 15.42 -0.95
N VAL A 103 8.30 14.17 -0.66
CA VAL A 103 9.65 13.62 -0.89
C VAL A 103 10.04 13.72 -2.36
N TRP A 104 9.12 13.35 -3.27
CA TRP A 104 9.36 13.41 -4.72
C TRP A 104 9.49 14.83 -5.28
N MET A 105 9.03 15.84 -4.55
CA MET A 105 9.20 17.24 -4.93
C MET A 105 10.52 17.85 -4.47
N THR A 106 11.25 17.21 -3.56
CA THR A 106 12.48 17.75 -2.97
C THR A 106 13.77 17.45 -3.75
N GLY A 107 13.66 16.72 -4.87
CA GLY A 107 14.76 16.48 -5.80
C GLY A 107 15.33 15.06 -5.78
N TYR A 108 16.27 14.79 -6.68
CA TYR A 108 16.80 13.44 -6.97
C TYR A 108 17.45 12.73 -5.77
N GLY A 109 18.11 13.44 -4.88
CA GLY A 109 18.74 12.83 -3.70
C GLY A 109 17.71 12.27 -2.72
N ALA A 110 16.66 13.03 -2.45
CA ALA A 110 15.54 12.56 -1.61
C ALA A 110 14.77 11.41 -2.27
N LEU A 111 14.71 11.41 -3.60
CA LEU A 111 14.10 10.38 -4.42
C LEU A 111 14.81 9.03 -4.26
N ILE A 112 16.13 9.00 -4.36
CA ILE A 112 16.92 7.79 -4.18
C ILE A 112 16.77 7.26 -2.75
N CYS A 113 16.98 8.10 -1.74
CA CYS A 113 16.85 7.72 -0.34
C CYS A 113 15.41 7.29 0.00
N GLY A 114 14.40 8.05 -0.43
CA GLY A 114 12.99 7.74 -0.19
C GLY A 114 12.57 6.45 -0.89
N GLY A 115 13.05 6.19 -2.09
CA GLY A 115 12.82 4.95 -2.83
C GLY A 115 13.39 3.73 -2.11
N TYR A 116 14.63 3.78 -1.66
CA TYR A 116 15.24 2.71 -0.89
C TYR A 116 14.51 2.45 0.43
N VAL A 117 14.19 3.49 1.18
CA VAL A 117 13.42 3.36 2.42
C VAL A 117 12.05 2.74 2.15
N ALA A 118 11.35 3.18 1.11
CA ALA A 118 10.06 2.61 0.73
C ALA A 118 10.17 1.11 0.40
N ILE A 119 11.18 0.70 -0.37
CA ILE A 119 11.43 -0.70 -0.72
C ILE A 119 11.70 -1.52 0.55
N VAL A 120 12.61 -1.07 1.41
CA VAL A 120 12.97 -1.79 2.65
C VAL A 120 11.76 -1.93 3.57
N VAL A 121 11.02 -0.83 3.78
CA VAL A 121 9.81 -0.85 4.61
C VAL A 121 8.76 -1.76 3.97
N TRP A 122 8.54 -1.68 2.66
CA TRP A 122 7.58 -2.53 1.97
C TRP A 122 7.92 -4.02 2.09
N ILE A 123 9.18 -4.41 1.88
CA ILE A 123 9.64 -5.80 2.06
C ILE A 123 9.42 -6.25 3.51
N TRP A 124 9.89 -5.45 4.48
CA TRP A 124 9.79 -5.78 5.90
C TRP A 124 8.35 -5.98 6.35
N VAL A 125 7.50 -5.08 5.97
CA VAL A 125 6.07 -5.14 6.29
C VAL A 125 5.43 -6.29 5.49
N SER A 126 5.77 -6.57 4.21
CA SER A 126 5.25 -7.68 3.41
C SER A 126 5.56 -9.06 4.01
N THR A 127 6.58 -9.18 4.83
CA THR A 127 6.91 -10.43 5.51
C THR A 127 6.17 -10.63 6.84
N SER A 128 5.50 -9.61 7.37
CA SER A 128 4.90 -9.64 8.70
C SER A 128 3.41 -9.28 8.76
N TRP A 129 2.84 -8.73 7.68
CA TRP A 129 1.49 -8.18 7.70
C TRP A 129 0.40 -9.22 8.00
N TRP A 130 0.52 -10.45 7.56
CA TRP A 130 -0.49 -11.51 7.76
C TRP A 130 -0.67 -11.94 9.22
N ARG A 131 0.22 -11.54 10.10
CA ARG A 131 0.12 -11.83 11.53
C ARG A 131 -0.94 -11.01 12.24
N PHE A 132 -1.44 -9.97 11.59
CA PHE A 132 -2.38 -9.03 12.17
C PHE A 132 -3.48 -8.66 11.18
N HIS A 133 -4.73 -8.72 11.62
CA HIS A 133 -5.82 -8.13 10.86
C HIS A 133 -5.66 -6.60 10.88
N LEU A 134 -5.27 -6.04 9.76
CA LEU A 134 -5.01 -4.62 9.66
C LEU A 134 -6.33 -3.86 9.44
N PRO A 135 -6.61 -2.80 10.24
CA PRO A 135 -7.75 -1.92 9.97
C PRO A 135 -7.57 -1.18 8.63
N PRO A 136 -8.65 -0.66 8.02
CA PRO A 136 -8.60 -0.04 6.69
C PRO A 136 -7.52 1.01 6.52
N PHE A 137 -7.30 1.84 7.54
CA PHE A 137 -6.23 2.84 7.54
C PHE A 137 -4.84 2.22 7.34
N ARG A 138 -4.53 1.16 8.07
CA ARG A 138 -3.22 0.49 7.97
C ARG A 138 -3.06 -0.28 6.67
N SER A 139 -4.13 -0.94 6.20
CA SER A 139 -4.13 -1.58 4.88
C SER A 139 -3.82 -0.58 3.77
N ALA A 140 -4.39 0.63 3.85
CA ALA A 140 -4.12 1.69 2.89
C ALA A 140 -2.65 2.16 2.89
N LEU A 141 -2.03 2.32 4.06
CA LEU A 141 -0.59 2.64 4.15
C LEU A 141 0.24 1.59 3.42
N TRP A 142 -0.11 0.34 3.61
CA TRP A 142 0.55 -0.79 3.00
C TRP A 142 0.41 -0.80 1.48
N HIS A 143 -0.81 -0.69 0.98
CA HIS A 143 -1.07 -0.64 -0.45
C HIS A 143 -0.39 0.56 -1.10
N THR A 144 -0.33 1.70 -0.43
CA THR A 144 0.38 2.89 -0.92
C THR A 144 1.88 2.66 -1.05
N LEU A 145 2.50 1.95 -0.11
CA LEU A 145 3.91 1.52 -0.24
C LEU A 145 4.10 0.64 -1.46
N GLY A 146 3.24 -0.37 -1.65
CA GLY A 146 3.28 -1.26 -2.81
C GLY A 146 3.15 -0.50 -4.13
N VAL A 147 2.18 0.41 -4.23
CA VAL A 147 1.98 1.26 -5.42
C VAL A 147 3.20 2.14 -5.69
N ASN A 148 3.78 2.76 -4.66
CA ASN A 148 4.96 3.61 -4.81
C ASN A 148 6.17 2.81 -5.32
N VAL A 149 6.46 1.66 -4.70
CA VAL A 149 7.58 0.79 -5.10
C VAL A 149 7.34 0.23 -6.50
N GLY A 150 6.12 -0.21 -6.79
CA GLY A 150 5.74 -0.70 -8.11
C GLY A 150 5.92 0.36 -9.19
N ALA A 151 5.42 1.57 -8.96
CA ALA A 151 5.52 2.67 -9.93
C ALA A 151 6.97 3.05 -10.21
N LEU A 152 7.82 3.08 -9.19
CA LEU A 152 9.26 3.30 -9.35
C LEU A 152 9.88 2.18 -10.21
N GLY A 153 9.64 0.92 -9.85
CA GLY A 153 10.17 -0.24 -10.57
C GLY A 153 9.70 -0.30 -12.02
N GLY A 154 8.39 -0.10 -12.24
CA GLY A 154 7.80 -0.10 -13.59
C GLY A 154 8.30 1.04 -14.47
N SER A 155 8.44 2.24 -13.92
CA SER A 155 8.99 3.38 -14.67
C SER A 155 10.46 3.18 -15.02
N LEU A 156 11.28 2.68 -14.09
CA LEU A 156 12.70 2.38 -14.35
C LEU A 156 12.86 1.27 -15.41
N LEU A 157 12.07 0.22 -15.30
CA LEU A 157 12.08 -0.86 -16.28
C LEU A 157 11.69 -0.34 -17.68
N ALA A 158 10.62 0.43 -17.75
CA ALA A 158 10.14 1.01 -19.01
C ALA A 158 11.17 1.99 -19.61
N PHE A 159 11.80 2.81 -18.79
CA PHE A 159 12.88 3.70 -19.23
C PHE A 159 14.07 2.93 -19.82
N ASN A 160 14.51 1.84 -19.17
CA ASN A 160 15.63 1.05 -19.66
C ASN A 160 15.30 0.24 -20.94
N LEU A 161 14.03 -0.09 -21.18
CA LEU A 161 13.63 -0.88 -22.35
C LEU A 161 13.24 -0.02 -23.56
N PHE A 162 12.74 1.19 -23.34
CA PHE A 162 12.11 2.01 -24.38
C PHE A 162 12.59 3.48 -24.40
N GLY A 163 13.39 3.91 -23.42
CA GLY A 163 14.01 5.25 -23.33
C GLY A 163 15.41 5.22 -23.84
#